data_80210696b91ced78bfa47de71fbde97f
#
_entry.id   80210696b91ced78bfa47de71fbde97f
#
_cell.length_a   1.000
_cell.length_b   1.000
_cell.length_c   1.000
_cell.angle_alpha   90.00
_cell.angle_beta   90.00
_cell.angle_gamma   90.00
#
_symmetry.space_group_name_H-M   'P 1'
#
loop_
_entity.id
_entity.type
_entity.pdbx_description
1 polymer ?
#
loop_
_entity_poly.entity_id
_entity_poly.type
_entity_poly.pdbx_seq_one_letter_code
_entity_poly.pdbx_strand_id
1 'polypeptide(L)'
;RNFSLNNKTTNTEAGAIGIAINGVPLFDPSTQGPKDSSGKGSHTLDVGELDLCGGHAGRGDDYHYHIAPSCLIEELGEDYIENKKRPIGYARDGFPILALGWFNKKNNIEDILDDCRGMEDLEGNYFYNVKAEYKWDIINCYSGKLGNLQKDKWFQRTDKNGNKIVGMPISFDISNY
;
A
#
# COMPACT_ATOMS: atom_id res chain seq x y z
N ARG A 1 16.06 -8.36 8.26
CA ARG A 1 15.09 -8.77 9.30
C ARG A 1 14.29 -9.92 8.72
N ASN A 2 14.10 -11.00 9.47
CA ASN A 2 13.16 -12.05 9.08
C ASN A 2 11.75 -11.56 9.44
N PHE A 3 11.00 -11.10 8.43
CA PHE A 3 9.57 -10.86 8.58
C PHE A 3 8.90 -12.20 8.84
N SER A 4 7.92 -12.23 9.72
CA SER A 4 7.23 -13.49 10.06
C SER A 4 5.72 -13.31 9.89
N LEU A 5 5.10 -14.32 9.31
CA LEU A 5 3.66 -14.43 9.24
C LEU A 5 3.06 -14.44 10.66
N ASN A 6 1.88 -13.93 10.78
CA ASN A 6 1.11 -13.92 12.02
C ASN A 6 0.04 -15.03 11.94
N ASN A 7 -0.34 -15.58 13.08
CA ASN A 7 -1.42 -16.57 13.14
C ASN A 7 -2.82 -15.96 12.86
N LYS A 8 -2.92 -14.64 12.90
CA LYS A 8 -4.15 -13.90 12.57
C LYS A 8 -3.79 -12.70 11.71
N THR A 9 -4.57 -12.51 10.67
CA THR A 9 -4.49 -11.32 9.81
C THR A 9 -4.96 -10.07 10.57
N THR A 10 -4.47 -8.91 10.15
CA THR A 10 -4.91 -7.61 10.66
C THR A 10 -5.45 -6.79 9.50
N ASN A 11 -6.70 -6.35 9.58
CA ASN A 11 -7.30 -5.52 8.53
C ASN A 11 -6.51 -4.23 8.33
N THR A 12 -6.47 -3.76 7.06
CA THR A 12 -6.01 -2.41 6.78
C THR A 12 -7.01 -1.39 7.36
N GLU A 13 -6.49 -0.26 7.79
CA GLU A 13 -7.26 0.89 8.27
C GLU A 13 -7.00 2.08 7.34
N ALA A 14 -7.91 3.05 7.32
CA ALA A 14 -7.72 4.29 6.58
C ALA A 14 -6.35 4.94 6.90
N GLY A 15 -5.59 5.28 5.88
CA GLY A 15 -4.23 5.81 5.97
C GLY A 15 -3.19 4.93 5.29
N ALA A 16 -1.92 5.16 5.60
CA ALA A 16 -0.82 4.48 4.93
C ALA A 16 -0.78 2.98 5.28
N ILE A 17 -0.84 2.15 4.25
CA ILE A 17 -0.74 0.68 4.33
C ILE A 17 0.64 0.17 3.87
N GLY A 18 1.41 1.01 3.23
CA GLY A 18 2.72 0.67 2.72
C GLY A 18 3.42 1.87 2.08
N ILE A 19 4.50 1.58 1.37
CA ILE A 19 5.26 2.58 0.61
C ILE A 19 5.65 1.99 -0.74
N ALA A 20 5.45 2.74 -1.83
CA ALA A 20 5.93 2.40 -3.15
C ALA A 20 7.43 2.64 -3.27
N ILE A 21 8.11 1.95 -4.20
CA ILE A 21 9.58 2.08 -4.37
C ILE A 21 10.04 3.47 -4.82
N ASN A 22 9.13 4.29 -5.36
CA ASN A 22 9.39 5.70 -5.68
C ASN A 22 9.21 6.63 -4.46
N GLY A 23 8.96 6.08 -3.26
CA GLY A 23 8.81 6.83 -2.02
C GLY A 23 7.40 7.39 -1.77
N VAL A 24 6.46 7.18 -2.67
CA VAL A 24 5.08 7.62 -2.50
C VAL A 24 4.33 6.66 -1.58
N PRO A 25 3.62 7.14 -0.55
CA PRO A 25 2.83 6.28 0.33
C PRO A 25 1.71 5.54 -0.42
N LEU A 26 1.48 4.30 -0.02
CA LEU A 26 0.33 3.49 -0.43
C LEU A 26 -0.71 3.54 0.69
N PHE A 27 -1.93 3.93 0.38
CA PHE A 27 -3.02 4.07 1.35
C PHE A 27 -4.08 2.99 1.14
N ASP A 28 -4.84 2.73 2.19
CA ASP A 28 -6.08 1.95 2.10
C ASP A 28 -7.03 2.61 1.08
N PRO A 29 -7.70 1.84 0.22
CA PRO A 29 -8.57 2.39 -0.83
C PRO A 29 -9.84 3.07 -0.30
N SER A 30 -10.13 2.97 1.00
CA SER A 30 -11.33 3.58 1.59
C SER A 30 -11.15 5.07 1.88
N THR A 31 -12.20 5.83 1.61
CA THR A 31 -12.29 7.24 1.99
C THR A 31 -12.41 7.41 3.51
N GLN A 32 -12.09 8.62 4.01
CA GLN A 32 -12.34 9.01 5.39
C GLN A 32 -13.79 9.47 5.64
N GLY A 33 -14.67 9.37 4.64
CA GLY A 33 -16.07 9.77 4.69
C GLY A 33 -16.95 8.86 5.56
N PRO A 34 -18.28 8.92 5.38
CA PRO A 34 -19.21 8.05 6.09
C PRO A 34 -18.83 6.57 5.92
N LYS A 35 -18.89 5.85 7.02
CA LYS A 35 -18.52 4.43 7.05
C LYS A 35 -19.75 3.55 6.88
N ASP A 36 -19.55 2.44 6.18
CA ASP A 36 -20.56 1.37 6.06
C ASP A 36 -20.64 0.51 7.33
N SER A 37 -21.44 -0.54 7.29
CA SER A 37 -21.62 -1.49 8.41
C SER A 37 -20.34 -2.26 8.77
N SER A 38 -19.35 -2.31 7.89
CA SER A 38 -18.02 -2.91 8.14
C SER A 38 -17.04 -1.93 8.76
N GLY A 39 -17.43 -0.66 8.90
CA GLY A 39 -16.58 0.41 9.40
C GLY A 39 -15.65 1.02 8.36
N LYS A 40 -15.81 0.69 7.06
CA LYS A 40 -15.03 1.22 5.95
C LYS A 40 -15.79 2.36 5.25
N GLY A 41 -15.06 3.36 4.80
CA GLY A 41 -15.57 4.39 3.90
C GLY A 41 -15.78 3.84 2.48
N SER A 42 -16.39 4.65 1.62
CA SER A 42 -16.52 4.33 0.19
C SER A 42 -15.14 4.13 -0.44
N HIS A 43 -15.08 3.34 -1.49
CA HIS A 43 -13.84 3.18 -2.26
C HIS A 43 -13.50 4.48 -3.01
N THR A 44 -12.26 4.94 -2.91
CA THR A 44 -11.80 6.22 -3.49
C THR A 44 -11.97 6.29 -5.00
N LEU A 45 -11.83 5.15 -5.70
CA LEU A 45 -12.09 5.06 -7.13
C LEU A 45 -13.56 5.35 -7.46
N ASP A 46 -14.50 4.81 -6.66
CA ASP A 46 -15.94 4.94 -6.89
C ASP A 46 -16.44 6.38 -6.67
N VAL A 47 -15.73 7.16 -5.86
CA VAL A 47 -16.06 8.58 -5.60
C VAL A 47 -15.30 9.56 -6.51
N GLY A 48 -14.44 9.05 -7.40
CA GLY A 48 -13.77 9.86 -8.43
C GLY A 48 -12.67 10.79 -7.89
N GLU A 49 -12.04 10.44 -6.78
CA GLU A 49 -10.97 11.26 -6.17
C GLU A 49 -9.59 11.03 -6.78
N LEU A 50 -9.42 9.94 -7.57
CA LEU A 50 -8.11 9.51 -8.04
C LEU A 50 -7.78 10.02 -9.44
N ASP A 51 -6.52 10.32 -9.66
CA ASP A 51 -5.96 10.57 -10.97
C ASP A 51 -5.73 9.26 -11.76
N LEU A 52 -5.19 9.38 -12.97
CA LEU A 52 -4.91 8.23 -13.83
C LEU A 52 -3.83 7.29 -13.30
N CYS A 53 -3.00 7.77 -12.36
CA CYS A 53 -1.94 6.98 -11.75
C CYS A 53 -2.38 6.22 -10.49
N GLY A 54 -3.63 6.39 -10.09
CA GLY A 54 -4.21 5.70 -8.93
C GLY A 54 -4.02 6.40 -7.60
N GLY A 55 -3.68 7.69 -7.63
CA GLY A 55 -3.45 8.50 -6.44
C GLY A 55 -4.10 9.87 -6.49
N HIS A 56 -3.92 10.63 -5.45
CA HIS A 56 -4.29 12.03 -5.37
C HIS A 56 -3.45 12.78 -4.32
N ALA A 57 -3.44 14.11 -4.39
CA ALA A 57 -2.99 14.94 -3.29
C ALA A 57 -4.11 15.05 -2.26
N GLY A 58 -3.83 14.66 -1.02
CA GLY A 58 -4.78 14.75 0.07
C GLY A 58 -4.93 16.17 0.60
N ARG A 59 -5.00 16.32 1.91
CA ARG A 59 -5.06 17.64 2.56
C ARG A 59 -3.67 18.29 2.59
N GLY A 60 -3.30 18.99 1.54
CA GLY A 60 -1.99 19.61 1.40
C GLY A 60 -1.23 19.02 0.22
N ASP A 61 0.10 18.93 0.33
CA ASP A 61 0.99 18.54 -0.77
C ASP A 61 1.39 17.05 -0.71
N ASP A 62 0.66 16.25 0.05
CA ASP A 62 0.98 14.84 0.32
C ASP A 62 0.31 13.92 -0.70
N TYR A 63 0.90 13.79 -1.87
CA TYR A 63 0.44 12.83 -2.86
C TYR A 63 0.61 11.39 -2.36
N HIS A 64 -0.42 10.56 -2.54
CA HIS A 64 -0.41 9.14 -2.18
C HIS A 64 -1.31 8.31 -3.10
N TYR A 65 -0.99 7.04 -3.26
CA TYR A 65 -1.79 6.09 -4.02
C TYR A 65 -2.82 5.42 -3.14
N HIS A 66 -4.03 5.19 -3.66
CA HIS A 66 -5.09 4.41 -3.01
C HIS A 66 -5.35 3.07 -3.67
N ILE A 67 -4.94 2.94 -4.92
CA ILE A 67 -4.99 1.70 -5.71
C ILE A 67 -3.61 1.45 -6.31
N ALA A 68 -3.46 0.33 -7.02
CA ALA A 68 -2.20 0.00 -7.69
C ALA A 68 -1.65 1.20 -8.48
N PRO A 69 -0.38 1.58 -8.26
CA PRO A 69 0.24 2.76 -8.86
C PRO A 69 0.54 2.53 -10.34
N SER A 70 -0.49 2.64 -11.18
CA SER A 70 -0.43 2.26 -12.60
C SER A 70 0.72 2.92 -13.36
N CYS A 71 0.91 4.24 -13.18
CA CYS A 71 2.00 4.95 -13.84
C CYS A 71 3.40 4.45 -13.42
N LEU A 72 3.58 4.12 -12.14
CA LEU A 72 4.83 3.53 -11.66
C LEU A 72 5.04 2.13 -12.26
N ILE A 73 4.00 1.30 -12.31
CA ILE A 73 4.08 -0.05 -12.86
C ILE A 73 4.44 0.02 -14.36
N GLU A 74 3.79 0.91 -15.12
CA GLU A 74 4.08 1.14 -16.53
C GLU A 74 5.51 1.66 -16.76
N GLU A 75 6.00 2.58 -15.92
CA GLU A 75 7.38 3.09 -15.98
C GLU A 75 8.41 1.99 -15.72
N LEU A 76 8.16 1.10 -14.76
CA LEU A 76 9.03 -0.03 -14.44
C LEU A 76 9.08 -1.06 -15.57
N GLY A 77 7.98 -1.24 -16.29
CA GLY A 77 7.87 -2.08 -17.47
C GLY A 77 7.77 -3.57 -17.20
N GLU A 78 7.36 -4.29 -18.25
CA GLU A 78 7.06 -5.72 -18.20
C GLU A 78 8.22 -6.58 -17.68
N ASP A 79 9.45 -6.30 -18.10
CA ASP A 79 10.62 -7.08 -17.68
C ASP A 79 10.87 -7.01 -16.18
N TYR A 80 10.66 -5.83 -15.58
CA TYR A 80 10.80 -5.63 -14.14
C TYR A 80 9.70 -6.37 -13.36
N ILE A 81 8.47 -6.28 -13.83
CA ILE A 81 7.27 -6.79 -13.16
C ILE A 81 7.13 -8.30 -13.35
N GLU A 82 7.14 -8.78 -14.59
CA GLU A 82 6.74 -10.15 -14.92
C GLU A 82 7.92 -11.12 -14.93
N ASN A 83 9.07 -10.69 -15.48
CA ASN A 83 10.22 -11.58 -15.63
C ASN A 83 11.12 -11.56 -14.38
N LYS A 84 11.47 -10.37 -13.89
CA LYS A 84 12.32 -10.22 -12.71
C LYS A 84 11.53 -10.31 -11.40
N LYS A 85 10.21 -10.20 -11.45
CA LYS A 85 9.29 -10.29 -10.31
C LYS A 85 9.72 -9.43 -9.14
N ARG A 86 10.09 -8.17 -9.43
CA ARG A 86 10.57 -7.24 -8.42
C ARG A 86 9.43 -6.46 -7.78
N PRO A 87 9.54 -6.07 -6.50
CA PRO A 87 8.50 -5.36 -5.80
C PRO A 87 8.28 -3.95 -6.38
N ILE A 88 7.03 -3.52 -6.38
CA ILE A 88 6.62 -2.13 -6.65
C ILE A 88 6.51 -1.33 -5.35
N GLY A 89 6.54 -2.00 -4.21
CA GLY A 89 6.43 -1.39 -2.89
C GLY A 89 6.59 -2.42 -1.78
N TYR A 90 6.42 -1.95 -0.56
CA TYR A 90 6.45 -2.77 0.66
C TYR A 90 5.29 -2.41 1.57
N ALA A 91 4.60 -3.41 2.10
CA ALA A 91 3.55 -3.23 3.07
C ALA A 91 4.13 -2.89 4.46
N ARG A 92 3.29 -2.38 5.36
CA ARG A 92 3.73 -1.97 6.72
C ARG A 92 4.24 -3.12 7.58
N ASP A 93 3.87 -4.35 7.28
CA ASP A 93 4.40 -5.56 7.91
C ASP A 93 5.73 -6.02 7.32
N GLY A 94 6.24 -5.32 6.30
CA GLY A 94 7.54 -5.51 5.68
C GLY A 94 7.55 -6.44 4.47
N PHE A 95 6.45 -7.09 4.15
CA PHE A 95 6.39 -7.95 2.98
C PHE A 95 6.35 -7.15 1.67
N PRO A 96 7.01 -7.63 0.61
CA PRO A 96 7.01 -6.98 -0.69
C PRO A 96 5.62 -7.05 -1.34
N ILE A 97 5.33 -6.05 -2.16
CA ILE A 97 4.13 -5.95 -2.97
C ILE A 97 4.56 -6.06 -4.43
N LEU A 98 4.03 -7.03 -5.16
CA LEU A 98 4.27 -7.29 -6.57
C LEU A 98 3.08 -6.85 -7.42
N ALA A 99 3.24 -6.90 -8.76
CA ALA A 99 2.18 -6.60 -9.72
C ALA A 99 2.12 -7.65 -10.85
N LEU A 100 2.25 -8.93 -10.50
CA LEU A 100 2.19 -10.03 -11.47
C LEU A 100 0.82 -10.09 -12.14
N GLY A 101 0.82 -10.33 -13.44
CA GLY A 101 -0.39 -10.36 -14.25
C GLY A 101 -0.79 -8.99 -14.80
N TRP A 102 -0.06 -7.92 -14.49
CA TRP A 102 -0.36 -6.57 -14.98
C TRP A 102 -0.20 -6.46 -16.51
N PHE A 103 0.95 -6.84 -17.02
CA PHE A 103 1.23 -6.84 -18.47
C PHE A 103 0.88 -8.19 -19.13
N ASN A 104 1.10 -9.29 -18.42
CA ASN A 104 0.91 -10.61 -18.95
C ASN A 104 -0.12 -11.40 -18.13
N LYS A 105 -1.32 -11.49 -18.66
CA LYS A 105 -2.44 -12.21 -17.99
C LYS A 105 -2.15 -13.69 -17.70
N LYS A 106 -1.17 -14.32 -18.38
CA LYS A 106 -0.75 -15.69 -18.07
C LYS A 106 -0.04 -15.80 -16.72
N ASN A 107 0.49 -14.69 -16.22
CA ASN A 107 1.13 -14.59 -14.91
C ASN A 107 0.14 -14.13 -13.82
N ASN A 108 -1.15 -14.02 -14.14
CA ASN A 108 -2.16 -13.67 -13.15
C ASN A 108 -2.28 -14.79 -12.12
N ILE A 109 -2.11 -14.43 -10.85
CA ILE A 109 -2.15 -15.34 -9.70
C ILE A 109 -3.35 -15.06 -8.79
N GLU A 110 -4.34 -14.27 -9.24
CA GLU A 110 -5.48 -13.82 -8.45
C GLU A 110 -6.21 -14.98 -7.74
N ASP A 111 -6.39 -16.11 -8.43
CA ASP A 111 -7.15 -17.26 -7.94
C ASP A 111 -6.44 -18.06 -6.84
N ILE A 112 -5.16 -17.81 -6.61
CA ILE A 112 -4.34 -18.52 -5.61
C ILE A 112 -3.86 -17.65 -4.46
N LEU A 113 -4.23 -16.36 -4.47
CA LEU A 113 -3.94 -15.45 -3.37
C LEU A 113 -4.85 -15.73 -2.18
N ASP A 114 -4.32 -15.51 -0.98
CA ASP A 114 -5.11 -15.53 0.25
C ASP A 114 -6.03 -14.28 0.37
N ASP A 115 -6.81 -14.24 1.45
CA ASP A 115 -7.76 -13.13 1.71
C ASP A 115 -7.08 -11.75 1.83
N CYS A 116 -5.79 -11.71 2.17
CA CYS A 116 -4.99 -10.49 2.24
C CYS A 116 -4.35 -10.10 0.91
N ARG A 117 -4.56 -10.90 -0.15
CA ARG A 117 -3.94 -10.78 -1.47
C ARG A 117 -2.46 -11.17 -1.48
N GLY A 118 -2.08 -12.15 -0.67
CA GLY A 118 -0.71 -12.63 -0.60
C GLY A 118 -0.60 -14.12 -0.82
N MET A 119 0.63 -14.59 -0.99
CA MET A 119 0.99 -15.99 -1.05
C MET A 119 2.47 -16.20 -0.76
N GLU A 120 2.87 -17.41 -0.49
CA GLU A 120 4.28 -17.81 -0.45
C GLU A 120 4.75 -18.28 -1.82
N ASP A 121 5.98 -17.92 -2.19
CA ASP A 121 6.65 -18.48 -3.36
C ASP A 121 7.16 -19.92 -3.07
N LEU A 122 7.78 -20.54 -4.06
CA LEU A 122 8.33 -21.91 -3.92
C LEU A 122 9.47 -22.01 -2.90
N GLU A 123 10.04 -20.89 -2.50
CA GLU A 123 11.12 -20.79 -1.52
C GLU A 123 10.59 -20.48 -0.10
N GLY A 124 9.26 -20.27 0.03
CA GLY A 124 8.60 -19.91 1.27
C GLY A 124 8.68 -18.42 1.62
N ASN A 125 8.97 -17.57 0.65
CA ASN A 125 8.94 -16.11 0.85
C ASN A 125 7.52 -15.60 0.59
N TYR A 126 6.93 -14.95 1.58
CA TYR A 126 5.62 -14.35 1.44
C TYR A 126 5.68 -12.99 0.75
N PHE A 127 4.73 -12.74 -0.12
CA PHE A 127 4.53 -11.46 -0.82
C PHE A 127 3.05 -11.18 -1.06
N TYR A 128 2.71 -9.92 -1.27
CA TYR A 128 1.42 -9.47 -1.75
C TYR A 128 1.45 -9.21 -3.24
N ASN A 129 0.29 -9.29 -3.90
CA ASN A 129 0.15 -8.93 -5.31
C ASN A 129 -1.04 -8.00 -5.52
N VAL A 130 -0.82 -6.85 -6.17
CA VAL A 130 -1.91 -5.92 -6.48
C VAL A 130 -2.88 -6.55 -7.48
N LYS A 131 -4.13 -6.13 -7.44
CA LYS A 131 -5.12 -6.56 -8.41
C LYS A 131 -4.87 -5.87 -9.75
N ALA A 132 -4.66 -6.65 -10.81
CA ALA A 132 -4.43 -6.14 -12.17
C ALA A 132 -5.72 -5.80 -12.92
N GLU A 133 -6.89 -5.93 -12.28
CA GLU A 133 -8.21 -5.67 -12.85
C GLU A 133 -8.97 -4.63 -12.02
N TYR A 134 -10.16 -4.26 -12.50
CA TYR A 134 -11.01 -3.25 -11.88
C TYR A 134 -11.04 -3.29 -10.36
N LYS A 135 -10.99 -2.13 -9.76
CA LYS A 135 -10.68 -1.68 -8.44
C LYS A 135 -9.20 -1.66 -8.09
N TRP A 136 -8.34 -2.43 -8.75
CA TRP A 136 -6.88 -2.38 -8.61
C TRP A 136 -6.39 -2.31 -7.16
N ASP A 137 -7.03 -3.06 -6.25
CA ASP A 137 -6.71 -3.08 -4.83
C ASP A 137 -5.24 -3.49 -4.61
N ILE A 138 -4.59 -2.88 -3.61
CA ILE A 138 -3.19 -3.14 -3.29
C ILE A 138 -3.10 -4.36 -2.38
N ILE A 139 -3.63 -4.25 -1.16
CA ILE A 139 -3.76 -5.34 -0.19
C ILE A 139 -5.07 -5.15 0.60
N ASN A 140 -5.63 -6.24 1.13
CA ASN A 140 -6.86 -6.20 1.92
C ASN A 140 -6.59 -6.21 3.43
N CYS A 141 -5.51 -6.86 3.85
CA CYS A 141 -5.09 -6.99 5.23
C CYS A 141 -3.59 -7.31 5.31
N TYR A 142 -3.06 -7.36 6.53
CA TYR A 142 -1.69 -7.75 6.80
C TYR A 142 -1.65 -9.19 7.30
N SER A 143 -0.84 -10.02 6.66
CA SER A 143 -0.54 -11.39 7.09
C SER A 143 0.67 -11.46 8.01
N GLY A 144 1.49 -10.42 8.01
CA GLY A 144 2.65 -10.30 8.88
C GLY A 144 2.40 -9.55 10.18
N LYS A 145 3.38 -9.61 11.06
CA LYS A 145 3.36 -8.83 12.29
C LYS A 145 3.65 -7.37 11.97
N LEU A 146 2.68 -6.51 12.26
CA LEU A 146 2.92 -5.08 12.24
C LEU A 146 3.97 -4.71 13.29
N GLY A 147 5.01 -4.00 12.88
CA GLY A 147 5.94 -3.39 13.80
C GLY A 147 5.22 -2.40 14.73
N ASN A 148 5.75 -2.19 15.92
CA ASN A 148 5.29 -1.11 16.80
C ASN A 148 5.62 0.23 16.13
N LEU A 149 4.74 0.69 15.25
CA LEU A 149 4.74 2.09 14.91
C LEU A 149 4.31 2.82 16.17
N GLN A 150 5.24 3.56 16.75
CA GLN A 150 4.89 4.47 17.83
C GLN A 150 3.81 5.40 17.27
N LYS A 151 2.55 5.16 17.68
CA LYS A 151 1.39 5.98 17.30
C LYS A 151 1.55 7.47 17.62
N ASP A 152 2.59 7.81 18.35
CA ASP A 152 2.76 9.09 19.04
C ASP A 152 3.61 10.10 18.28
N LYS A 153 4.15 9.73 17.12
CA LYS A 153 4.99 10.67 16.35
C LYS A 153 4.41 11.02 14.99
N TRP A 154 3.15 11.36 14.95
CA TRP A 154 2.71 12.34 13.97
C TRP A 154 3.48 13.62 14.29
N PHE A 155 4.35 14.08 13.41
CA PHE A 155 5.12 15.28 13.64
C PHE A 155 4.18 16.44 13.87
N GLN A 156 4.00 16.81 15.13
CA GLN A 156 3.48 18.12 15.45
C GLN A 156 4.62 19.10 15.20
N ARG A 157 4.67 19.64 13.98
CA ARG A 157 5.44 20.85 13.76
C ARG A 157 4.66 22.01 14.34
N THR A 158 5.32 22.86 15.09
CA THR A 158 4.84 24.19 15.38
C THR A 158 5.43 25.12 14.32
N ASP A 159 4.60 25.93 13.70
CA ASP A 159 5.09 27.03 12.86
C ASP A 159 5.81 28.09 13.73
N LYS A 160 6.43 29.07 13.08
CA LYS A 160 7.11 30.18 13.76
C LYS A 160 6.19 31.00 14.69
N ASN A 161 4.89 30.83 14.62
CA ASN A 161 3.88 31.51 15.44
C ASN A 161 3.33 30.61 16.56
N GLY A 162 3.85 29.37 16.71
CA GLY A 162 3.41 28.43 17.72
C GLY A 162 2.16 27.60 17.36
N ASN A 163 1.65 27.72 16.13
CA ASN A 163 0.50 26.94 15.68
C ASN A 163 0.93 25.50 15.36
N LYS A 164 0.13 24.53 15.77
CA LYS A 164 0.38 23.13 15.43
C LYS A 164 0.08 22.87 13.96
N ILE A 165 1.08 22.51 13.17
CA ILE A 165 0.93 22.00 11.82
C ILE A 165 0.86 20.47 11.95
N VAL A 166 -0.30 19.90 11.65
CA VAL A 166 -0.47 18.44 11.55
C VAL A 166 -0.08 18.05 10.14
N GLY A 167 1.10 17.48 9.98
CA GLY A 167 1.58 16.93 8.71
C GLY A 167 1.87 15.44 8.83
N MET A 168 1.85 14.72 7.71
CA MET A 168 2.38 13.37 7.68
C MET A 168 3.86 13.36 8.05
N PRO A 169 4.37 12.27 8.68
CA PRO A 169 5.79 12.13 8.93
C PRO A 169 6.53 12.09 7.58
N ILE A 170 7.35 13.10 7.32
CA ILE A 170 8.18 13.21 6.10
C ILE A 170 9.38 12.23 6.15
N SER A 171 9.63 11.57 7.26
CA SER A 171 10.74 10.64 7.38
C SER A 171 10.27 9.28 7.88
N PHE A 172 10.21 8.32 6.96
CA PHE A 172 10.57 6.96 7.34
C PHE A 172 12.04 7.01 7.73
N ASP A 173 12.35 6.84 9.00
CA ASP A 173 13.73 6.65 9.42
C ASP A 173 14.19 5.27 8.93
N ILE A 174 14.78 5.26 7.73
CA ILE A 174 15.36 4.06 7.12
C ILE A 174 16.69 3.66 7.75
N SER A 175 17.21 4.43 8.73
CA SER A 175 18.48 4.11 9.41
C SER A 175 18.40 2.83 10.26
N ASN A 176 17.18 2.31 10.47
CA ASN A 176 16.92 1.07 11.20
C ASN A 176 16.48 -0.12 10.32
N TYR A 177 16.56 0.04 8.98
CA TYR A 177 16.27 -1.03 8.04
C TYR A 177 17.53 -1.59 7.39
#